data_0e55c51d950f567cf6b247ec5df7b578
#
_entry.id   0e55c51d950f567cf6b247ec5df7b578
#
_cell.length_a   1.000
_cell.length_b   1.000
_cell.length_c   1.000
_cell.angle_alpha   90.00
_cell.angle_beta   90.00
_cell.angle_gamma   90.00
#
_symmetry.space_group_name_H-M   'P 1'
#
loop_
_entity.id
_entity.type
_entity.pdbx_description
1 polymer ?
#
loop_
_entity_poly.entity_id
_entity_poly.type
_entity_poly.pdbx_seq_one_letter_code
_entity_poly.pdbx_strand_id
1 'polypeptide(L)'
;MRVLLACSILAACGGKPAPQPPKAPNNELIVGSFERHPPDGTQVLAFRGDGSFELFHDRAAQDKGDAASSGHFTIEADQLTFTNEKGLCADGPAKTATYKVVVSKLGIHFTKAGDDGCDRRATIDGQTWHRFK
;
A
#
# COMPACT_ATOMS: atom_id res chain seq x y z
N MET A 1 14.41 38.49 -59.26
CA MET A 1 15.15 37.47 -58.56
C MET A 1 14.57 37.35 -57.17
N ARG A 2 13.85 36.33 -56.95
CA ARG A 2 13.16 36.06 -55.68
C ARG A 2 13.91 35.02 -54.92
N VAL A 3 14.43 35.42 -53.79
CA VAL A 3 15.01 34.51 -52.81
C VAL A 3 13.88 33.93 -52.00
N LEU A 4 13.59 32.69 -52.15
CA LEU A 4 12.69 31.94 -51.33
C LEU A 4 13.42 31.57 -50.04
N LEU A 5 13.11 32.25 -48.96
CA LEU A 5 13.49 31.84 -47.62
C LEU A 5 12.62 30.67 -47.24
N ALA A 6 13.20 29.46 -47.29
CA ALA A 6 12.58 28.30 -46.68
C ALA A 6 12.72 28.44 -45.18
N CYS A 7 11.65 28.78 -44.53
CA CYS A 7 11.52 28.64 -43.09
C CYS A 7 11.47 27.14 -42.78
N SER A 8 12.59 26.58 -42.41
CA SER A 8 12.61 25.29 -41.73
C SER A 8 12.06 25.48 -40.36
N ILE A 9 10.80 25.16 -40.21
CA ILE A 9 10.21 25.01 -38.89
C ILE A 9 10.80 23.73 -38.31
N LEU A 10 11.86 23.87 -37.57
CA LEU A 10 12.29 22.89 -36.62
C LEU A 10 11.17 22.79 -35.56
N ALA A 11 10.27 21.86 -35.78
CA ALA A 11 9.41 21.41 -34.72
C ALA A 11 10.33 20.93 -33.61
N ALA A 12 10.49 21.77 -32.59
CA ALA A 12 11.19 21.38 -31.40
C ALA A 12 10.44 20.19 -30.84
N CYS A 13 11.03 19.01 -30.98
CA CYS A 13 10.65 17.83 -30.24
C CYS A 13 11.08 18.04 -28.78
N GLY A 14 10.62 19.11 -28.16
CA GLY A 14 10.55 19.24 -26.73
C GLY A 14 9.44 18.33 -26.26
N GLY A 15 9.67 17.01 -26.34
CA GLY A 15 8.66 16.05 -26.04
C GLY A 15 8.23 16.17 -24.60
N LYS A 16 7.02 16.66 -24.37
CA LYS A 16 6.30 16.22 -23.17
C LYS A 16 6.30 14.70 -23.25
N PRO A 17 6.83 13.96 -22.24
CA PRO A 17 6.73 12.53 -22.24
C PRO A 17 5.28 12.15 -22.46
N ALA A 18 5.04 11.11 -23.24
CA ALA A 18 3.68 10.59 -23.42
C ALA A 18 3.03 10.47 -22.05
N PRO A 19 1.78 10.92 -21.87
CA PRO A 19 1.12 10.80 -20.56
C PRO A 19 1.17 9.34 -20.16
N GLN A 20 1.77 9.08 -19.00
CA GLN A 20 1.75 7.75 -18.42
C GLN A 20 0.29 7.38 -18.17
N PRO A 21 -0.09 6.11 -18.39
CA PRO A 21 -1.44 5.67 -18.06
C PRO A 21 -1.72 6.04 -16.59
N PRO A 22 -2.92 6.54 -16.28
CA PRO A 22 -3.24 6.92 -14.91
C PRO A 22 -3.01 5.74 -13.99
N LYS A 23 -2.35 5.97 -12.86
CA LYS A 23 -2.16 4.98 -11.82
C LYS A 23 -3.54 4.49 -11.37
N ALA A 24 -3.70 3.18 -11.21
CA ALA A 24 -4.90 2.62 -10.62
C ALA A 24 -5.14 3.21 -9.21
N PRO A 25 -6.40 3.41 -8.79
CA PRO A 25 -6.69 3.92 -7.46
C PRO A 25 -6.12 3.02 -6.36
N ASN A 26 -5.74 3.60 -5.24
CA ASN A 26 -5.17 2.86 -4.13
C ASN A 26 -6.10 1.77 -3.57
N ASN A 27 -7.41 1.99 -3.60
CA ASN A 27 -8.39 0.98 -3.17
C ASN A 27 -8.38 -0.29 -4.04
N GLU A 28 -7.97 -0.19 -5.29
CA GLU A 28 -7.76 -1.35 -6.17
C GLU A 28 -6.35 -1.93 -6.02
N LEU A 29 -5.34 -1.06 -5.97
CA LEU A 29 -3.94 -1.48 -5.86
C LEU A 29 -3.63 -2.19 -4.56
N ILE A 30 -4.32 -1.85 -3.46
CA ILE A 30 -4.05 -2.44 -2.15
C ILE A 30 -4.48 -3.90 -2.06
N VAL A 31 -5.42 -4.34 -2.89
CA VAL A 31 -5.91 -5.72 -2.85
C VAL A 31 -4.79 -6.68 -3.23
N GLY A 32 -4.47 -7.59 -2.35
CA GLY A 32 -3.41 -8.58 -2.53
C GLY A 32 -2.72 -8.94 -1.23
N SER A 33 -1.64 -9.67 -1.35
CA SER A 33 -0.83 -10.12 -0.22
C SER A 33 0.58 -9.54 -0.30
N PHE A 34 1.05 -9.06 0.84
CA PHE A 34 2.34 -8.39 1.00
C PHE A 34 3.11 -9.05 2.14
N GLU A 35 4.41 -9.09 2.03
CA GLU A 35 5.25 -9.64 3.08
C GLU A 35 6.42 -8.74 3.43
N ARG A 36 6.88 -8.84 4.66
CA ARG A 36 8.14 -8.28 5.15
C ARG A 36 8.95 -9.36 5.86
N HIS A 37 10.25 -9.16 5.85
CA HIS A 37 11.21 -10.04 6.50
C HIS A 37 12.01 -9.25 7.54
N PRO A 38 11.42 -8.91 8.70
CA PRO A 38 12.19 -8.29 9.76
C PRO A 38 13.21 -9.28 10.33
N PRO A 39 14.26 -8.82 11.02
CA PRO A 39 15.28 -9.70 11.57
C PRO A 39 14.76 -10.80 12.51
N ASP A 40 13.60 -10.58 13.11
CA ASP A 40 12.95 -11.47 14.07
C ASP A 40 11.82 -12.32 13.48
N GLY A 41 11.66 -12.36 12.17
CA GLY A 41 10.69 -13.22 11.50
C GLY A 41 9.96 -12.59 10.33
N THR A 42 9.23 -13.43 9.61
CA THR A 42 8.39 -13.03 8.45
C THR A 42 7.00 -12.64 8.92
N GLN A 43 6.38 -11.72 8.20
CA GLN A 43 4.96 -11.43 8.36
C GLN A 43 4.30 -11.27 6.99
N VAL A 44 3.04 -11.65 6.91
CA VAL A 44 2.20 -11.50 5.72
C VAL A 44 0.96 -10.69 6.07
N LEU A 45 0.66 -9.71 5.25
CA LEU A 45 -0.51 -8.85 5.37
C LEU A 45 -1.33 -8.98 4.10
N ALA A 46 -2.56 -9.47 4.23
CA ALA A 46 -3.48 -9.66 3.12
C ALA A 46 -4.63 -8.67 3.19
N PHE A 47 -4.86 -7.94 2.11
CA PHE A 47 -6.00 -7.03 1.95
C PHE A 47 -6.94 -7.60 0.88
N ARG A 48 -8.23 -7.64 1.20
CA ARG A 48 -9.27 -8.14 0.30
C ARG A 48 -10.15 -7.03 -0.24
N GLY A 49 -10.74 -7.28 -1.39
CA GLY A 49 -11.64 -6.32 -2.05
C GLY A 49 -12.94 -6.02 -1.28
N ASP A 50 -13.29 -6.84 -0.30
CA ASP A 50 -14.44 -6.63 0.58
C ASP A 50 -14.16 -5.69 1.77
N GLY A 51 -12.92 -5.18 1.87
CA GLY A 51 -12.49 -4.32 2.97
C GLY A 51 -11.97 -5.06 4.20
N SER A 52 -11.79 -6.37 4.13
CA SER A 52 -11.18 -7.14 5.20
C SER A 52 -9.68 -7.25 5.04
N PHE A 53 -8.96 -7.37 6.17
CA PHE A 53 -7.54 -7.67 6.19
C PHE A 53 -7.24 -8.78 7.19
N GLU A 54 -6.12 -9.46 6.94
CA GLU A 54 -5.59 -10.48 7.84
C GLU A 54 -4.06 -10.34 7.92
N LEU A 55 -3.55 -10.51 9.13
CA LEU A 55 -2.12 -10.58 9.41
C LEU A 55 -1.75 -12.00 9.77
N PHE A 56 -0.73 -12.54 9.11
CA PHE A 56 -0.20 -13.88 9.35
C PHE A 56 1.28 -13.81 9.74
N HIS A 57 1.75 -14.79 10.49
CA HIS A 57 3.17 -14.90 10.83
C HIS A 57 4.05 -15.20 9.62
N ASP A 58 3.53 -15.97 8.65
CA ASP A 58 4.23 -16.35 7.44
C ASP A 58 3.25 -16.83 6.35
N ARG A 59 3.77 -17.22 5.19
CA ARG A 59 2.96 -17.73 4.09
C ARG A 59 2.29 -19.07 4.42
N ALA A 60 2.94 -19.92 5.20
CA ALA A 60 2.37 -21.20 5.61
C ALA A 60 1.14 -20.99 6.49
N ALA A 61 1.18 -20.02 7.41
CA ALA A 61 0.03 -19.64 8.22
C ALA A 61 -1.11 -19.09 7.35
N GLN A 62 -0.78 -18.31 6.32
CA GLN A 62 -1.77 -17.83 5.36
C GLN A 62 -2.45 -18.99 4.61
N ASP A 63 -1.69 -19.98 4.14
CA ASP A 63 -2.22 -21.14 3.44
C ASP A 63 -3.17 -21.96 4.33
N LYS A 64 -2.92 -21.99 5.62
CA LYS A 64 -3.77 -22.65 6.62
C LYS A 64 -4.97 -21.81 7.07
N GLY A 65 -5.00 -20.51 6.73
CA GLY A 65 -6.01 -19.59 7.24
C GLY A 65 -5.85 -19.26 8.72
N ASP A 66 -4.64 -19.36 9.26
CA ASP A 66 -4.32 -19.13 10.67
C ASP A 66 -3.82 -17.68 10.89
N ALA A 67 -4.76 -16.75 10.87
CA ALA A 67 -4.47 -15.34 11.06
C ALA A 67 -4.15 -15.01 12.52
N ALA A 68 -3.06 -14.27 12.74
CA ALA A 68 -2.70 -13.72 14.04
C ALA A 68 -3.60 -12.53 14.44
N SER A 69 -4.03 -11.76 13.45
CA SER A 69 -4.95 -10.65 13.62
C SER A 69 -5.80 -10.47 12.37
N SER A 70 -6.99 -9.97 12.54
CA SER A 70 -7.86 -9.64 11.42
C SER A 70 -8.82 -8.50 11.76
N GLY A 71 -9.41 -7.92 10.74
CA GLY A 71 -10.39 -6.86 10.88
C GLY A 71 -10.78 -6.27 9.54
N HIS A 72 -11.13 -5.01 9.56
CA HIS A 72 -11.51 -4.24 8.38
C HIS A 72 -10.58 -3.05 8.16
N PHE A 73 -10.50 -2.61 6.93
CA PHE A 73 -9.79 -1.39 6.59
C PHE A 73 -10.64 -0.50 5.69
N THR A 74 -10.36 0.77 5.73
CA THR A 74 -10.83 1.74 4.75
C THR A 74 -9.63 2.46 4.17
N ILE A 75 -9.72 2.85 2.91
CA ILE A 75 -8.68 3.64 2.26
C ILE A 75 -9.32 4.78 1.46
N GLU A 76 -8.91 6.00 1.76
CA GLU A 76 -9.28 7.21 1.04
C GLU A 76 -8.01 7.90 0.58
N ALA A 77 -7.84 8.05 -0.73
CA ALA A 77 -6.61 8.57 -1.31
C ALA A 77 -5.39 7.80 -0.78
N ASP A 78 -4.52 8.43 -0.02
CA ASP A 78 -3.33 7.82 0.58
C ASP A 78 -3.48 7.49 2.08
N GLN A 79 -4.69 7.60 2.63
CA GLN A 79 -4.95 7.32 4.04
C GLN A 79 -5.64 5.97 4.22
N LEU A 80 -4.97 5.09 4.94
CA LEU A 80 -5.44 3.76 5.29
C LEU A 80 -5.78 3.72 6.78
N THR A 81 -7.01 3.33 7.10
CA THR A 81 -7.44 3.13 8.48
C THR A 81 -7.69 1.66 8.74
N PHE A 82 -6.96 1.10 9.70
CA PHE A 82 -7.18 -0.24 10.22
C PHE A 82 -8.17 -0.21 11.37
N THR A 83 -9.06 -1.19 11.42
CA THR A 83 -9.88 -1.51 12.59
C THR A 83 -9.71 -2.99 12.91
N ASN A 84 -8.92 -3.30 13.94
CA ASN A 84 -8.69 -4.68 14.37
C ASN A 84 -9.92 -5.20 15.07
N GLU A 85 -10.37 -6.39 14.71
CA GLU A 85 -11.56 -7.03 15.28
C GLU A 85 -11.23 -8.33 16.01
N LYS A 86 -10.16 -9.01 15.61
CA LYS A 86 -9.67 -10.24 16.24
C LYS A 86 -8.15 -10.20 16.38
N GLY A 87 -7.65 -10.80 17.43
CA GLY A 87 -6.22 -10.86 17.72
C GLY A 87 -5.71 -9.61 18.41
N LEU A 88 -4.57 -9.11 17.99
CA LEU A 88 -3.90 -7.96 18.59
C LEU A 88 -4.75 -6.70 18.57
N CYS A 89 -4.87 -6.06 19.74
CA CYS A 89 -5.53 -4.76 19.89
C CYS A 89 -6.98 -4.74 19.39
N ALA A 90 -7.67 -5.88 19.43
CA ALA A 90 -9.05 -5.99 18.96
C ALA A 90 -10.05 -5.29 19.86
N ASP A 91 -9.67 -5.01 21.10
CA ASP A 91 -10.50 -4.36 22.09
C ASP A 91 -9.97 -2.97 22.46
N GLY A 92 -10.89 -2.07 22.80
CA GLY A 92 -10.56 -0.74 23.29
C GLY A 92 -10.19 0.27 22.20
N PRO A 93 -9.67 1.45 22.58
CA PRO A 93 -9.40 2.55 21.65
C PRO A 93 -8.23 2.26 20.70
N ALA A 94 -7.33 1.34 21.04
CA ALA A 94 -6.18 0.98 20.22
C ALA A 94 -6.55 0.12 19.00
N LYS A 95 -7.81 -0.32 18.86
CA LYS A 95 -8.23 -1.14 17.71
C LYS A 95 -8.15 -0.40 16.37
N THR A 96 -8.26 0.92 16.38
CA THR A 96 -8.27 1.75 15.15
C THR A 96 -7.04 2.62 15.07
N ALA A 97 -6.39 2.64 13.91
CA ALA A 97 -5.28 3.54 13.62
C ALA A 97 -5.22 3.87 12.13
N THR A 98 -4.71 5.05 11.82
CA THR A 98 -4.59 5.55 10.45
C THR A 98 -3.12 5.70 10.05
N TYR A 99 -2.80 5.25 8.85
CA TYR A 99 -1.49 5.36 8.23
C TYR A 99 -1.60 6.03 6.88
N LYS A 100 -0.57 6.81 6.53
CA LYS A 100 -0.36 7.23 5.16
C LYS A 100 0.33 6.09 4.42
N VAL A 101 -0.13 5.77 3.22
CA VAL A 101 0.40 4.67 2.42
C VAL A 101 0.81 5.11 1.03
N VAL A 102 1.88 4.50 0.54
CA VAL A 102 2.25 4.53 -0.87
C VAL A 102 2.10 3.11 -1.38
N VAL A 103 1.15 2.89 -2.28
CA VAL A 103 0.82 1.57 -2.83
C VAL A 103 1.22 1.52 -4.30
N SER A 104 1.84 0.43 -4.68
CA SER A 104 2.20 0.14 -6.07
C SER A 104 1.97 -1.34 -6.38
N LYS A 105 2.22 -1.72 -7.64
CA LYS A 105 2.23 -3.14 -8.03
C LYS A 105 3.32 -3.94 -7.32
N LEU A 106 4.36 -3.28 -6.82
CA LEU A 106 5.52 -3.92 -6.18
C LEU A 106 5.34 -4.07 -4.68
N GLY A 107 4.59 -3.20 -4.04
CA GLY A 107 4.48 -3.22 -2.59
C GLY A 107 3.70 -2.07 -1.99
N ILE A 108 3.80 -1.96 -0.68
CA ILE A 108 3.17 -0.92 0.11
C ILE A 108 4.14 -0.40 1.16
N HIS A 109 4.20 0.92 1.31
CA HIS A 109 4.97 1.60 2.34
C HIS A 109 4.03 2.32 3.29
N PHE A 110 4.26 2.16 4.59
CA PHE A 110 3.46 2.77 5.64
C PHE A 110 4.20 3.90 6.33
N THR A 111 3.51 5.00 6.58
CA THR A 111 3.97 6.07 7.45
C THR A 111 2.82 6.41 8.39
N LYS A 112 3.08 6.44 9.69
CA LYS A 112 2.02 6.71 10.65
C LYS A 112 1.47 8.15 10.47
N ALA A 113 0.15 8.28 10.48
CA ALA A 113 -0.55 9.56 10.32
C ALA A 113 -0.93 10.19 11.68
N GLY A 114 -0.65 9.51 12.77
CA GLY A 114 -0.92 9.91 14.14
C GLY A 114 -0.38 8.83 15.08
N ASP A 115 -0.68 8.93 16.35
CA ASP A 115 -0.27 7.90 17.30
C ASP A 115 -1.08 6.62 17.09
N ASP A 116 -0.38 5.49 17.09
CA ASP A 116 -1.00 4.16 17.13
C ASP A 116 -0.87 3.60 18.54
N GLY A 117 -1.98 3.43 19.22
CA GLY A 117 -2.01 2.86 20.57
C GLY A 117 -1.73 1.36 20.62
N CYS A 118 -1.65 0.70 19.49
CA CYS A 118 -1.28 -0.72 19.38
C CYS A 118 0.21 -0.85 19.09
N ASP A 119 1.02 -1.14 20.09
CA ASP A 119 2.49 -1.14 19.98
C ASP A 119 3.01 -2.07 18.87
N ARG A 120 2.41 -3.25 18.72
CA ARG A 120 2.83 -4.18 17.68
C ARG A 120 2.45 -3.72 16.28
N ARG A 121 1.27 -3.12 16.10
CA ARG A 121 0.88 -2.53 14.82
C ARG A 121 1.74 -1.30 14.51
N ALA A 122 2.10 -0.51 15.51
CA ALA A 122 2.96 0.66 15.36
C ALA A 122 4.33 0.34 14.75
N THR A 123 4.78 -0.92 14.81
CA THR A 123 6.02 -1.36 14.18
C THR A 123 6.02 -1.29 12.65
N ILE A 124 4.86 -1.14 12.02
CA ILE A 124 4.77 -0.98 10.56
C ILE A 124 5.18 0.41 10.09
N ASP A 125 5.21 1.39 10.98
CA ASP A 125 5.64 2.76 10.65
C ASP A 125 7.03 2.78 10.03
N GLY A 126 7.14 3.41 8.85
CA GLY A 126 8.37 3.45 8.08
C GLY A 126 8.75 2.16 7.35
N GLN A 127 7.90 1.14 7.38
CA GLN A 127 8.18 -0.15 6.78
C GLN A 127 7.63 -0.26 5.37
N THR A 128 8.38 -0.97 4.51
CA THR A 128 7.94 -1.37 3.17
C THR A 128 7.69 -2.87 3.15
N TRP A 129 6.53 -3.24 2.65
CA TRP A 129 6.13 -4.62 2.46
C TRP A 129 6.09 -4.93 0.97
N HIS A 130 6.58 -6.07 0.56
CA HIS A 130 6.66 -6.47 -0.84
C HIS A 130 5.48 -7.34 -1.23
N ARG A 131 4.85 -7.02 -2.37
CA ARG A 131 3.75 -7.80 -2.91
C ARG A 131 4.26 -9.14 -3.44
N PHE A 132 3.55 -10.23 -3.15
CA PHE A 132 3.84 -11.56 -3.69
C PHE A 132 2.62 -12.26 -4.29
N LYS A 133 1.41 -11.75 -4.03
CA LYS A 133 0.16 -12.19 -4.71
C LYS A 133 -0.87 -11.06 -4.84
#